data_f31708cc246d761fa64dd8c083557b2d
#
_entry.id   f31708cc246d761fa64dd8c083557b2d
#
_cell.length_a   1.000
_cell.length_b   1.000
_cell.length_c   1.000
_cell.angle_alpha   90.00
_cell.angle_beta   90.00
_cell.angle_gamma   90.00
#
_symmetry.space_group_name_H-M   'P 1'
#
loop_
_entity.id
_entity.type
_entity.pdbx_description
1 polymer ?
#
loop_
_entity_poly.entity_id
_entity_poly.type
_entity_poly.pdbx_seq_one_letter_code
_entity_poly.pdbx_strand_id
1 'polypeptide(L)'
;FTSGSTGEPKGVITTHRMLCANQQSIVQCWPFLEDAPPRILDWLPWSHAFGANHNFNIVLRNGGSLYIDDGKPVPGLIEKTVANLREVSPTMYFNAPRGFDMLLPYLERDEQLAQSFFRQLDLIFYAGAALPQNLWDRLEAAAIRTRGERVRMVSSWGATETTCTCTSVHYTIEKAGVIGIPAPGVEVMLTPSASKMELRVRGPVVTPGYWKRPDLTEQAFDAEGFYKIGDAGRLDDPDDPAKGIVFDGRVAEDFKLLSGTWVHCGQVRLGVISACSPVVQDAVVTG
;
A
#
# COMPACT_ATOMS: atom_id res chain seq x y z
N PHE A 1 -6.22 -16.07 -3.18
CA PHE A 1 -5.52 -16.33 -4.45
C PHE A 1 -4.72 -15.10 -4.85
N THR A 2 -3.56 -15.34 -5.47
CA THR A 2 -2.71 -14.30 -6.06
C THR A 2 -2.45 -14.64 -7.52
N SER A 3 -2.44 -13.63 -8.40
CA SER A 3 -2.25 -13.84 -9.83
C SER A 3 -0.80 -14.13 -10.23
N GLY A 4 0.18 -13.98 -9.35
CA GLY A 4 1.59 -14.23 -9.65
C GLY A 4 2.07 -13.66 -11.00
N SER A 5 3.36 -13.43 -11.16
CA SER A 5 3.95 -12.98 -12.43
C SER A 5 3.86 -14.03 -13.59
N THR A 6 3.40 -15.23 -13.29
CA THR A 6 3.37 -16.39 -14.24
C THR A 6 1.98 -16.74 -14.76
N GLY A 7 0.95 -15.95 -14.47
CA GLY A 7 -0.37 -16.06 -15.08
C GLY A 7 -1.38 -16.98 -14.39
N GLU A 8 -0.98 -18.12 -13.83
CA GLU A 8 -1.90 -19.04 -13.13
C GLU A 8 -2.13 -18.60 -11.68
N PRO A 9 -3.40 -18.45 -11.23
CA PRO A 9 -3.69 -18.09 -9.85
C PRO A 9 -3.21 -19.14 -8.85
N LYS A 10 -2.51 -18.70 -7.80
CA LYS A 10 -2.01 -19.56 -6.72
C LYS A 10 -2.86 -19.40 -5.48
N GLY A 11 -3.19 -20.49 -4.82
CA GLY A 11 -3.86 -20.49 -3.52
C GLY A 11 -2.85 -20.27 -2.39
N VAL A 12 -2.81 -19.08 -1.82
CA VAL A 12 -1.96 -18.76 -0.66
C VAL A 12 -2.58 -19.37 0.60
N ILE A 13 -1.80 -20.13 1.36
CA ILE A 13 -2.25 -20.65 2.65
C ILE A 13 -2.19 -19.51 3.67
N THR A 14 -3.37 -19.01 4.06
CA THR A 14 -3.49 -17.97 5.08
C THR A 14 -3.94 -18.59 6.39
N THR A 15 -3.12 -18.45 7.43
CA THR A 15 -3.42 -19.02 8.75
C THR A 15 -3.97 -17.96 9.71
N HIS A 16 -4.72 -18.38 10.74
CA HIS A 16 -5.14 -17.48 11.82
C HIS A 16 -3.94 -16.79 12.50
N ARG A 17 -2.81 -17.52 12.65
CA ARG A 17 -1.58 -16.93 13.18
C ARG A 17 -1.12 -15.73 12.38
N MET A 18 -1.12 -15.84 11.04
CA MET A 18 -0.73 -14.74 10.16
C MET A 18 -1.66 -13.54 10.34
N LEU A 19 -2.97 -13.76 10.34
CA LEU A 19 -3.97 -12.71 10.50
C LEU A 19 -3.84 -11.99 11.85
N CYS A 20 -3.73 -12.76 12.94
CA CYS A 20 -3.57 -12.19 14.28
C CYS A 20 -2.25 -11.44 14.44
N ALA A 21 -1.14 -11.99 13.93
CA ALA A 21 0.17 -11.34 13.98
C ALA A 21 0.17 -10.03 13.18
N ASN A 22 -0.45 -10.01 12.00
CA ASN A 22 -0.57 -8.81 11.19
C ASN A 22 -1.37 -7.71 11.93
N GLN A 23 -2.51 -8.05 12.51
CA GLN A 23 -3.33 -7.08 13.25
C GLN A 23 -2.63 -6.60 14.52
N GLN A 24 -1.90 -7.46 15.22
CA GLN A 24 -1.09 -7.05 16.38
C GLN A 24 0.04 -6.08 15.97
N SER A 25 0.69 -6.37 14.85
CA SER A 25 1.73 -5.50 14.28
C SER A 25 1.17 -4.11 13.90
N ILE A 26 -0.01 -4.06 13.28
CA ILE A 26 -0.69 -2.81 12.92
C ILE A 26 -1.00 -1.96 14.15
N VAL A 27 -1.55 -2.53 15.21
CA VAL A 27 -1.86 -1.79 16.44
C VAL A 27 -0.58 -1.25 17.10
N GLN A 28 0.52 -1.98 17.05
CA GLN A 28 1.81 -1.49 17.55
C GLN A 28 2.37 -0.32 16.73
N CYS A 29 2.12 -0.30 15.41
CA CYS A 29 2.46 0.83 14.55
C CYS A 29 1.50 2.03 14.74
N TRP A 30 0.25 1.76 15.04
CA TRP A 30 -0.82 2.76 15.17
C TRP A 30 -1.53 2.64 16.53
N PRO A 31 -0.86 3.00 17.64
CA PRO A 31 -1.39 2.82 18.99
C PRO A 31 -2.67 3.61 19.26
N PHE A 32 -2.97 4.66 18.51
CA PHE A 32 -4.23 5.38 18.60
C PHE A 32 -5.48 4.51 18.33
N LEU A 33 -5.32 3.34 17.72
CA LEU A 33 -6.40 2.34 17.57
C LEU A 33 -6.87 1.75 18.90
N GLU A 34 -6.06 1.85 19.95
CA GLU A 34 -6.45 1.43 21.30
C GLU A 34 -7.24 2.52 22.04
N ASP A 35 -7.10 3.78 21.61
CA ASP A 35 -7.78 4.93 22.25
C ASP A 35 -9.23 5.07 21.78
N ALA A 36 -9.49 4.80 20.48
CA ALA A 36 -10.83 4.91 19.91
C ALA A 36 -11.07 3.90 18.77
N PRO A 37 -12.26 3.29 18.70
CA PRO A 37 -12.62 2.39 17.60
C PRO A 37 -12.55 3.08 16.24
N PRO A 38 -11.90 2.48 15.22
CA PRO A 38 -11.79 3.07 13.91
C PRO A 38 -13.12 3.13 13.17
N ARG A 39 -13.29 4.15 12.35
CA ARG A 39 -14.38 4.28 11.39
C ARG A 39 -13.82 4.29 9.98
N ILE A 40 -14.16 3.27 9.21
CA ILE A 40 -13.63 3.05 7.86
C ILE A 40 -14.79 3.01 6.87
N LEU A 41 -14.71 3.80 5.80
CA LEU A 41 -15.57 3.67 4.63
C LEU A 41 -14.73 3.05 3.51
N ASP A 42 -15.12 1.90 3.01
CA ASP A 42 -14.27 1.06 2.16
C ASP A 42 -15.05 0.39 1.00
N TRP A 43 -14.51 0.53 -0.21
CA TRP A 43 -14.97 -0.14 -1.43
C TRP A 43 -14.08 -1.32 -1.83
N LEU A 44 -12.93 -1.50 -1.17
CA LEU A 44 -11.95 -2.51 -1.55
C LEU A 44 -12.54 -3.92 -1.44
N PRO A 45 -12.32 -4.78 -2.43
CA PRO A 45 -12.94 -6.10 -2.47
C PRO A 45 -12.39 -7.01 -1.37
N TRP A 46 -13.27 -7.72 -0.69
CA TRP A 46 -12.89 -8.68 0.36
C TRP A 46 -12.24 -9.97 -0.20
N SER A 47 -12.24 -10.14 -1.51
CA SER A 47 -11.44 -11.16 -2.19
C SER A 47 -9.96 -10.78 -2.30
N HIS A 48 -9.61 -9.54 -2.01
CA HIS A 48 -8.23 -9.04 -2.01
C HIS A 48 -7.73 -8.81 -0.58
N ALA A 49 -6.47 -9.14 -0.33
CA ALA A 49 -5.89 -9.06 1.01
C ALA A 49 -5.95 -7.63 1.61
N PHE A 50 -5.92 -6.59 0.81
CA PHE A 50 -6.03 -5.21 1.29
C PHE A 50 -7.42 -4.93 1.90
N GLY A 51 -8.51 -5.27 1.22
CA GLY A 51 -9.86 -5.08 1.76
C GLY A 51 -10.18 -6.03 2.92
N ALA A 52 -9.82 -7.33 2.79
CA ALA A 52 -10.13 -8.34 3.79
C ALA A 52 -9.11 -8.40 4.94
N ASN A 53 -7.87 -8.84 4.65
CA ASN A 53 -6.89 -9.11 5.70
C ASN A 53 -6.44 -7.85 6.43
N HIS A 54 -6.44 -6.70 5.76
CA HIS A 54 -6.06 -5.41 6.33
C HIS A 54 -7.29 -4.68 6.88
N ASN A 55 -8.11 -4.07 6.03
CA ASN A 55 -9.15 -3.12 6.44
C ASN A 55 -10.27 -3.76 7.27
N PHE A 56 -10.85 -4.88 6.80
CA PHE A 56 -11.91 -5.58 7.53
C PHE A 56 -11.41 -6.06 8.90
N ASN A 57 -10.21 -6.65 8.95
CA ASN A 57 -9.65 -7.14 10.20
C ASN A 57 -9.22 -6.03 11.16
N ILE A 58 -8.84 -4.82 10.67
CA ILE A 58 -8.62 -3.65 11.54
C ILE A 58 -9.91 -3.31 12.28
N VAL A 59 -11.04 -3.24 11.57
CA VAL A 59 -12.34 -2.97 12.18
C VAL A 59 -12.72 -4.04 13.20
N LEU A 60 -12.57 -5.32 12.80
CA LEU A 60 -12.90 -6.45 13.65
C LEU A 60 -12.05 -6.52 14.92
N ARG A 61 -10.74 -6.29 14.80
CA ARG A 61 -9.77 -6.32 15.92
C ARG A 61 -10.03 -5.22 16.94
N ASN A 62 -10.42 -4.02 16.49
CA ASN A 62 -10.49 -2.82 17.32
C ASN A 62 -11.93 -2.39 17.65
N GLY A 63 -12.95 -3.23 17.34
CA GLY A 63 -14.36 -2.91 17.64
C GLY A 63 -14.90 -1.72 16.87
N GLY A 64 -14.36 -1.43 15.69
CA GLY A 64 -14.70 -0.29 14.87
C GLY A 64 -15.98 -0.44 14.05
N SER A 65 -16.22 0.52 13.17
CA SER A 65 -17.32 0.52 12.22
C SER A 65 -16.83 0.47 10.79
N LEU A 66 -17.35 -0.48 10.01
CA LEU A 66 -17.11 -0.59 8.58
C LEU A 66 -18.35 -0.13 7.82
N TYR A 67 -18.21 0.92 7.04
CA TYR A 67 -19.21 1.37 6.08
C TYR A 67 -18.84 0.81 4.70
N ILE A 68 -19.68 -0.08 4.19
CA ILE A 68 -19.44 -0.72 2.90
C ILE A 68 -19.82 0.27 1.80
N ASP A 69 -18.82 0.71 1.04
CA ASP A 69 -19.00 1.63 -0.07
C ASP A 69 -19.30 0.85 -1.35
N ASP A 70 -20.43 1.15 -1.98
CA ASP A 70 -20.82 0.59 -3.27
C ASP A 70 -20.24 1.38 -4.47
N GLY A 71 -19.45 2.42 -4.18
CA GLY A 71 -18.65 3.15 -5.13
C GLY A 71 -17.37 2.42 -5.54
N LYS A 72 -16.70 2.96 -6.55
CA LYS A 72 -15.38 2.49 -7.03
C LYS A 72 -14.67 3.65 -7.75
N PRO A 73 -13.34 3.63 -7.87
CA PRO A 73 -12.59 4.66 -8.60
C PRO A 73 -12.68 4.45 -10.12
N VAL A 74 -13.89 4.48 -10.63
CA VAL A 74 -14.21 4.47 -12.06
C VAL A 74 -15.33 5.48 -12.35
N PRO A 75 -15.40 6.04 -13.56
CA PRO A 75 -16.47 6.97 -13.94
C PRO A 75 -17.87 6.38 -13.70
N GLY A 76 -18.76 7.16 -13.12
CA GLY A 76 -20.13 6.77 -12.78
C GLY A 76 -20.28 6.05 -11.44
N LEU A 77 -19.18 5.60 -10.82
CA LEU A 77 -19.22 4.97 -9.49
C LEU A 77 -18.49 5.76 -8.42
N ILE A 78 -17.54 6.62 -8.77
CA ILE A 78 -16.85 7.48 -7.80
C ILE A 78 -17.83 8.44 -7.11
N GLU A 79 -18.89 8.86 -7.79
CA GLU A 79 -19.93 9.73 -7.26
C GLU A 79 -20.69 9.09 -6.09
N LYS A 80 -20.78 7.77 -6.05
CA LYS A 80 -21.36 7.04 -4.91
C LYS A 80 -20.44 7.16 -3.69
N THR A 81 -19.13 6.92 -3.86
CA THR A 81 -18.13 7.14 -2.81
C THR A 81 -18.20 8.58 -2.29
N VAL A 82 -18.32 9.56 -3.18
CA VAL A 82 -18.48 10.97 -2.82
C VAL A 82 -19.74 11.20 -1.99
N ALA A 83 -20.87 10.62 -2.40
CA ALA A 83 -22.13 10.73 -1.65
C ALA A 83 -21.99 10.11 -0.24
N ASN A 84 -21.41 8.91 -0.15
CA ASN A 84 -21.19 8.23 1.12
C ASN A 84 -20.25 9.01 2.05
N LEU A 85 -19.18 9.63 1.53
CA LEU A 85 -18.23 10.45 2.28
C LEU A 85 -18.83 11.79 2.77
N ARG A 86 -19.91 12.29 2.16
CA ARG A 86 -20.64 13.45 2.71
C ARG A 86 -21.37 13.10 4.01
N GLU A 87 -21.82 11.86 4.14
CA GLU A 87 -22.58 11.39 5.30
C GLU A 87 -21.67 10.78 6.38
N VAL A 88 -20.60 10.09 5.95
CA VAL A 88 -19.68 9.37 6.83
C VAL A 88 -18.32 10.06 6.86
N SER A 89 -17.93 10.55 8.04
CA SER A 89 -16.58 11.06 8.29
C SER A 89 -15.70 9.90 8.79
N PRO A 90 -14.77 9.39 7.98
CA PRO A 90 -13.87 8.31 8.40
C PRO A 90 -12.82 8.82 9.38
N THR A 91 -12.31 7.93 10.25
CA THR A 91 -11.12 8.20 11.06
C THR A 91 -9.85 7.71 10.35
N MET A 92 -10.00 6.70 9.50
CA MET A 92 -8.95 6.17 8.64
C MET A 92 -9.51 5.97 7.23
N TYR A 93 -8.77 6.40 6.22
CA TYR A 93 -9.21 6.22 4.84
C TYR A 93 -8.14 5.51 4.02
N PHE A 94 -8.53 4.39 3.44
CA PHE A 94 -7.68 3.47 2.69
C PHE A 94 -8.02 3.49 1.21
N ASN A 95 -7.02 3.63 0.36
CA ASN A 95 -7.27 3.56 -1.08
C ASN A 95 -6.00 3.18 -1.87
N ALA A 96 -6.20 2.76 -3.10
CA ALA A 96 -5.15 2.76 -4.11
C ALA A 96 -4.96 4.18 -4.67
N PRO A 97 -3.79 4.52 -5.24
CA PRO A 97 -3.53 5.84 -5.81
C PRO A 97 -4.60 6.34 -6.79
N ARG A 98 -5.14 5.44 -7.63
CA ARG A 98 -6.23 5.78 -8.55
C ARG A 98 -7.49 6.27 -7.84
N GLY A 99 -7.80 5.72 -6.67
CA GLY A 99 -8.95 6.17 -5.89
C GLY A 99 -8.77 7.59 -5.36
N PHE A 100 -7.58 7.93 -4.89
CA PHE A 100 -7.26 9.30 -4.49
C PHE A 100 -7.27 10.27 -5.67
N ASP A 101 -6.70 9.89 -6.82
CA ASP A 101 -6.70 10.69 -8.03
C ASP A 101 -8.13 11.07 -8.47
N MET A 102 -9.06 10.12 -8.42
CA MET A 102 -10.46 10.37 -8.77
C MET A 102 -11.26 11.13 -7.71
N LEU A 103 -10.94 10.93 -6.43
CA LEU A 103 -11.63 11.61 -5.31
C LEU A 103 -11.18 13.06 -5.14
N LEU A 104 -9.90 13.33 -5.35
CA LEU A 104 -9.30 14.64 -5.06
C LEU A 104 -9.97 15.82 -5.77
N PRO A 105 -10.37 15.77 -7.06
CA PRO A 105 -11.10 16.87 -7.70
C PRO A 105 -12.43 17.22 -7.01
N TYR A 106 -13.09 16.27 -6.35
CA TYR A 106 -14.29 16.52 -5.57
C TYR A 106 -13.95 17.20 -4.25
N LEU A 107 -12.91 16.73 -3.54
CA LEU A 107 -12.42 17.36 -2.30
C LEU A 107 -11.94 18.81 -2.52
N GLU A 108 -11.42 19.11 -3.71
CA GLU A 108 -10.95 20.46 -4.06
C GLU A 108 -12.10 21.44 -4.35
N ARG A 109 -13.25 20.97 -4.81
CA ARG A 109 -14.37 21.79 -5.29
C ARG A 109 -15.55 21.86 -4.31
N ASP A 110 -15.69 20.85 -3.46
CA ASP A 110 -16.82 20.70 -2.52
C ASP A 110 -16.30 20.82 -1.08
N GLU A 111 -16.52 22.00 -0.49
CA GLU A 111 -16.08 22.31 0.85
C GLU A 111 -16.79 21.43 1.91
N GLN A 112 -18.07 21.11 1.73
CA GLN A 112 -18.81 20.26 2.67
C GLN A 112 -18.26 18.83 2.66
N LEU A 113 -17.95 18.30 1.48
CA LEU A 113 -17.31 17.01 1.34
C LEU A 113 -15.92 17.00 1.98
N ALA A 114 -15.11 18.03 1.72
CA ALA A 114 -13.76 18.15 2.29
C ALA A 114 -13.83 18.22 3.83
N GLN A 115 -14.75 19.01 4.39
CA GLN A 115 -14.97 19.08 5.83
C GLN A 115 -15.41 17.74 6.41
N SER A 116 -16.36 17.04 5.77
CA SER A 116 -16.78 15.70 6.20
C SER A 116 -15.62 14.72 6.16
N PHE A 117 -14.86 14.69 5.07
CA PHE A 117 -13.76 13.76 4.84
C PHE A 117 -12.62 13.97 5.85
N PHE A 118 -12.14 15.21 6.00
CA PHE A 118 -10.95 15.49 6.82
C PHE A 118 -11.24 15.69 8.31
N ARG A 119 -12.49 15.91 8.72
CA ARG A 119 -12.86 16.34 10.09
C ARG A 119 -12.32 15.45 11.20
N GLN A 120 -12.38 14.14 11.03
CA GLN A 120 -12.00 13.15 12.04
C GLN A 120 -10.86 12.23 11.57
N LEU A 121 -10.20 12.58 10.46
CA LEU A 121 -9.25 11.72 9.80
C LEU A 121 -7.90 11.73 10.52
N ASP A 122 -7.52 10.60 11.11
CA ASP A 122 -6.24 10.38 11.78
C ASP A 122 -5.14 10.08 10.76
N LEU A 123 -5.49 9.33 9.70
CA LEU A 123 -4.55 9.01 8.62
C LEU A 123 -5.23 8.75 7.27
N ILE A 124 -4.47 9.02 6.22
CA ILE A 124 -4.69 8.56 4.85
C ILE A 124 -3.69 7.45 4.57
N PHE A 125 -4.20 6.29 4.15
CA PHE A 125 -3.36 5.15 3.81
C PHE A 125 -3.45 4.84 2.31
N TYR A 126 -2.31 4.75 1.66
CA TYR A 126 -2.24 4.33 0.26
C TYR A 126 -1.37 3.08 0.10
N ALA A 127 -1.83 2.15 -0.73
CA ALA A 127 -1.10 0.94 -1.06
C ALA A 127 -1.53 0.36 -2.41
N GLY A 128 -0.87 -0.73 -2.82
CA GLY A 128 -1.17 -1.44 -4.07
C GLY A 128 -0.49 -0.89 -5.31
N ALA A 129 -0.04 0.37 -5.26
CA ALA A 129 0.77 1.01 -6.30
C ALA A 129 1.53 2.20 -5.69
N ALA A 130 2.52 2.73 -6.43
CA ALA A 130 3.22 3.94 -6.03
C ALA A 130 2.32 5.18 -6.19
N LEU A 131 2.29 6.04 -5.17
CA LEU A 131 1.58 7.31 -5.22
C LEU A 131 2.46 8.35 -5.91
N PRO A 132 1.97 9.06 -6.95
CA PRO A 132 2.69 10.18 -7.55
C PRO A 132 2.86 11.34 -6.56
N GLN A 133 4.03 11.99 -6.54
CA GLN A 133 4.32 13.09 -5.60
C GLN A 133 3.32 14.24 -5.74
N ASN A 134 2.95 14.60 -6.96
CA ASN A 134 1.97 15.67 -7.19
C ASN A 134 0.58 15.37 -6.60
N LEU A 135 0.17 14.10 -6.56
CA LEU A 135 -1.07 13.68 -5.93
C LEU A 135 -0.96 13.77 -4.40
N TRP A 136 0.20 13.37 -3.85
CA TRP A 136 0.52 13.56 -2.44
C TRP A 136 0.39 15.04 -2.04
N ASP A 137 1.10 15.92 -2.74
CA ASP A 137 1.14 17.37 -2.44
C ASP A 137 -0.26 17.99 -2.47
N ARG A 138 -1.10 17.60 -3.43
CA ARG A 138 -2.48 18.08 -3.55
C ARG A 138 -3.39 17.57 -2.43
N LEU A 139 -3.25 16.31 -2.02
CA LEU A 139 -3.99 15.77 -0.88
C LEU A 139 -3.61 16.49 0.42
N GLU A 140 -2.33 16.72 0.64
CA GLU A 140 -1.82 17.47 1.78
C GLU A 140 -2.34 18.91 1.79
N ALA A 141 -2.27 19.60 0.64
CA ALA A 141 -2.80 20.95 0.50
C ALA A 141 -4.32 21.02 0.76
N ALA A 142 -5.08 20.00 0.32
CA ALA A 142 -6.51 19.91 0.60
C ALA A 142 -6.79 19.73 2.10
N ALA A 143 -6.04 18.90 2.80
CA ALA A 143 -6.16 18.72 4.24
C ALA A 143 -5.84 20.01 5.01
N ILE A 144 -4.71 20.66 4.71
CA ILE A 144 -4.29 21.93 5.33
C ILE A 144 -5.35 23.02 5.11
N ARG A 145 -5.85 23.16 3.87
CA ARG A 145 -6.89 24.16 3.55
C ARG A 145 -8.16 23.92 4.36
N THR A 146 -8.54 22.67 4.60
CA THR A 146 -9.83 22.31 5.19
C THR A 146 -9.79 22.32 6.71
N ARG A 147 -8.72 21.82 7.35
CA ARG A 147 -8.64 21.67 8.81
C ARG A 147 -7.50 22.44 9.48
N GLY A 148 -6.69 23.16 8.70
CA GLY A 148 -5.58 23.96 9.21
C GLY A 148 -4.30 23.18 9.53
N GLU A 149 -4.29 21.86 9.35
CA GLU A 149 -3.15 21.00 9.64
C GLU A 149 -3.03 19.84 8.66
N ARG A 150 -1.85 19.23 8.61
CA ARG A 150 -1.60 18.03 7.82
C ARG A 150 -2.35 16.82 8.37
N VAL A 151 -2.82 15.94 7.49
CA VAL A 151 -3.20 14.57 7.84
C VAL A 151 -2.02 13.65 7.55
N ARG A 152 -1.75 12.71 8.42
CA ARG A 152 -0.69 11.72 8.18
C ARG A 152 -1.01 10.92 6.92
N MET A 153 -0.11 10.96 5.95
CA MET A 153 -0.18 10.06 4.80
C MET A 153 0.84 8.96 4.99
N VAL A 154 0.35 7.75 5.03
CA VAL A 154 1.14 6.56 5.36
C VAL A 154 0.98 5.50 4.29
N SER A 155 1.96 4.62 4.21
CA SER A 155 1.94 3.47 3.30
C SER A 155 2.50 2.25 4.02
N SER A 156 2.24 1.10 3.45
CA SER A 156 2.91 -0.14 3.82
C SER A 156 3.20 -0.95 2.57
N TRP A 157 4.08 -1.93 2.72
CA TRP A 157 4.43 -2.85 1.66
C TRP A 157 4.25 -4.28 2.13
N GLY A 158 3.79 -5.11 1.21
CA GLY A 158 3.58 -6.54 1.40
C GLY A 158 2.80 -7.14 0.23
N ALA A 159 2.43 -8.39 0.36
CA ALA A 159 1.70 -9.17 -0.63
C ALA A 159 0.61 -10.02 0.04
N THR A 160 -0.17 -10.75 -0.76
CA THR A 160 -1.13 -11.74 -0.24
C THR A 160 -0.44 -12.77 0.64
N GLU A 161 0.76 -13.19 0.24
CA GLU A 161 1.61 -14.16 0.93
C GLU A 161 2.12 -13.67 2.30
N THR A 162 1.98 -12.39 2.57
CA THR A 162 2.45 -11.75 3.81
C THR A 162 1.32 -11.05 4.58
N THR A 163 0.07 -11.42 4.32
CA THR A 163 -1.12 -10.79 4.94
C THR A 163 -1.19 -9.27 4.79
N CYS A 164 -0.65 -8.70 3.73
CA CYS A 164 -0.57 -7.30 3.32
C CYS A 164 0.55 -6.46 3.91
N THR A 165 1.03 -6.66 5.12
CA THR A 165 1.90 -5.70 5.80
C THR A 165 3.20 -6.34 6.26
N CYS A 166 4.30 -6.04 5.59
CA CYS A 166 5.66 -6.39 6.00
C CYS A 166 6.44 -5.19 6.53
N THR A 167 6.17 -4.02 5.96
CA THR A 167 6.71 -2.76 6.43
C THR A 167 5.59 -1.78 6.68
N SER A 168 5.81 -0.78 7.50
CA SER A 168 4.85 0.27 7.81
C SER A 168 5.54 1.61 7.95
N VAL A 169 4.93 2.63 7.36
CA VAL A 169 5.21 4.02 7.69
C VAL A 169 4.32 4.38 8.88
N HIS A 170 4.91 4.58 10.05
CA HIS A 170 4.22 5.02 11.26
C HIS A 170 4.89 6.23 11.89
N TYR A 171 5.71 6.92 11.12
CA TYR A 171 6.43 8.15 11.41
C TYR A 171 6.18 9.17 10.31
N THR A 172 6.59 10.42 10.51
CA THR A 172 6.43 11.46 9.51
C THR A 172 7.38 11.25 8.34
N ILE A 173 6.84 11.27 7.13
CA ILE A 173 7.60 11.28 5.88
C ILE A 173 7.21 12.51 5.06
N GLU A 174 8.13 13.00 4.24
CA GLU A 174 7.95 14.23 3.46
C GLU A 174 7.77 13.96 1.95
N LYS A 175 7.74 12.68 1.57
CA LYS A 175 7.64 12.30 0.16
C LYS A 175 6.92 10.95 -0.01
N ALA A 176 6.31 10.77 -1.17
CA ALA A 176 5.75 9.49 -1.59
C ALA A 176 6.86 8.47 -1.92
N GLY A 177 6.50 7.18 -1.96
CA GLY A 177 7.40 6.09 -2.34
C GLY A 177 8.17 5.43 -1.19
N VAL A 178 8.19 6.03 0.00
CA VAL A 178 8.69 5.38 1.21
C VAL A 178 7.65 4.34 1.66
N ILE A 179 8.10 3.09 1.80
CA ILE A 179 7.26 1.96 2.24
C ILE A 179 7.47 1.62 3.72
N GLY A 180 8.28 2.40 4.42
CA GLY A 180 8.49 2.32 5.85
C GLY A 180 9.62 1.40 6.29
N ILE A 181 9.61 1.07 7.56
CA ILE A 181 10.54 0.14 8.20
C ILE A 181 9.85 -1.20 8.47
N PRO A 182 10.58 -2.28 8.74
CA PRO A 182 9.99 -3.57 9.07
C PRO A 182 8.93 -3.44 10.16
N ALA A 183 7.75 -4.00 9.90
CA ALA A 183 6.67 -4.03 10.89
C ALA A 183 7.04 -4.92 12.09
N PRO A 184 6.51 -4.68 13.29
CA PRO A 184 6.84 -5.48 14.47
C PRO A 184 6.69 -6.99 14.24
N GLY A 185 7.75 -7.74 14.53
CA GLY A 185 7.82 -9.19 14.31
C GLY A 185 8.19 -9.63 12.90
N VAL A 186 8.46 -8.69 12.00
CA VAL A 186 8.89 -8.96 10.61
C VAL A 186 10.35 -8.62 10.43
N GLU A 187 11.09 -9.49 9.77
CA GLU A 187 12.43 -9.27 9.29
C GLU A 187 12.41 -9.00 7.79
N VAL A 188 13.07 -7.93 7.36
CA VAL A 188 13.24 -7.59 5.94
C VAL A 188 14.73 -7.62 5.61
N MET A 189 15.09 -8.39 4.59
CA MET A 189 16.45 -8.50 4.09
C MET A 189 16.54 -7.88 2.69
N LEU A 190 17.55 -7.06 2.47
CA LEU A 190 17.90 -6.52 1.16
C LEU A 190 19.02 -7.37 0.56
N THR A 191 18.73 -8.09 -0.51
CA THR A 191 19.66 -9.02 -1.17
C THR A 191 20.03 -8.49 -2.56
N PRO A 192 21.31 -8.41 -2.91
CA PRO A 192 21.71 -7.99 -4.26
C PRO A 192 21.07 -8.86 -5.35
N SER A 193 20.46 -8.23 -6.34
CA SER A 193 19.84 -8.85 -7.50
C SER A 193 20.04 -7.96 -8.73
N ALA A 194 20.95 -8.36 -9.61
CA ALA A 194 21.37 -7.55 -10.77
C ALA A 194 21.78 -6.12 -10.35
N SER A 195 21.04 -5.11 -10.78
CA SER A 195 21.28 -3.69 -10.47
C SER A 195 20.51 -3.18 -9.26
N LYS A 196 19.72 -4.04 -8.60
CA LYS A 196 18.82 -3.67 -7.49
C LYS A 196 19.08 -4.50 -6.24
N MET A 197 18.39 -4.14 -5.17
CA MET A 197 18.30 -4.96 -3.96
C MET A 197 16.90 -5.58 -3.89
N GLU A 198 16.81 -6.90 -3.96
CA GLU A 198 15.57 -7.65 -3.74
C GLU A 198 15.18 -7.60 -2.28
N LEU A 199 13.91 -7.34 -2.02
CA LEU A 199 13.32 -7.40 -0.70
C LEU A 199 12.87 -8.83 -0.41
N ARG A 200 13.36 -9.41 0.68
CA ARG A 200 12.93 -10.71 1.19
C ARG A 200 12.42 -10.55 2.60
N VAL A 201 11.44 -11.36 2.99
CA VAL A 201 10.76 -11.22 4.28
C VAL A 201 10.67 -12.53 5.03
N ARG A 202 10.77 -12.44 6.36
CA ARG A 202 10.56 -13.54 7.29
C ARG A 202 9.76 -13.04 8.49
N GLY A 203 8.86 -13.87 9.02
CA GLY A 203 8.08 -13.52 10.20
C GLY A 203 6.72 -14.23 10.28
N PRO A 204 5.97 -14.01 11.34
CA PRO A 204 4.70 -14.69 11.60
C PRO A 204 3.58 -14.30 10.62
N VAL A 205 3.76 -13.23 9.85
CA VAL A 205 2.82 -12.76 8.81
C VAL A 205 3.00 -13.47 7.47
N VAL A 206 4.09 -14.23 7.30
CA VAL A 206 4.45 -14.90 6.05
C VAL A 206 3.75 -16.25 5.95
N THR A 207 3.20 -16.55 4.76
CA THR A 207 2.55 -17.83 4.45
C THR A 207 3.49 -19.02 4.64
N PRO A 208 3.00 -20.19 5.07
CA PRO A 208 3.77 -21.42 5.01
C PRO A 208 3.92 -21.97 3.58
N GLY A 209 3.20 -21.42 2.60
CA GLY A 209 3.33 -21.81 1.20
C GLY A 209 2.02 -21.73 0.41
N TYR A 210 2.02 -22.41 -0.73
CA TYR A 210 0.90 -22.44 -1.67
C TYR A 210 0.12 -23.78 -1.58
N TRP A 211 -1.20 -23.69 -1.60
CA TRP A 211 -2.09 -24.84 -1.49
C TRP A 211 -1.86 -25.81 -2.64
N LYS A 212 -1.53 -27.07 -2.29
CA LYS A 212 -1.24 -28.17 -3.22
C LYS A 212 -0.14 -27.88 -4.26
N ARG A 213 0.76 -26.92 -3.96
CA ARG A 213 1.88 -26.58 -4.83
C ARG A 213 3.19 -26.54 -4.03
N PRO A 214 3.69 -27.72 -3.61
CA PRO A 214 4.96 -27.80 -2.89
C PRO A 214 6.15 -27.33 -3.75
N ASP A 215 6.08 -27.53 -5.06
CA ASP A 215 7.05 -27.06 -6.06
C ASP A 215 7.22 -25.54 -6.03
N LEU A 216 6.11 -24.78 -6.02
CA LEU A 216 6.14 -23.32 -5.92
C LEU A 216 6.50 -22.85 -4.52
N THR A 217 6.12 -23.60 -3.51
CA THR A 217 6.46 -23.29 -2.13
C THR A 217 7.98 -23.34 -1.93
N GLU A 218 8.64 -24.41 -2.38
CA GLU A 218 10.10 -24.55 -2.29
C GLU A 218 10.82 -23.41 -3.03
N GLN A 219 10.36 -23.06 -4.23
CA GLN A 219 10.93 -21.97 -5.02
C GLN A 219 10.75 -20.59 -4.40
N ALA A 220 9.70 -20.40 -3.60
CA ALA A 220 9.32 -19.10 -3.02
C ALA A 220 10.20 -18.68 -1.83
N PHE A 221 10.91 -19.62 -1.21
CA PHE A 221 11.76 -19.34 -0.06
C PHE A 221 13.24 -19.54 -0.40
N ASP A 222 14.10 -18.86 0.34
CA ASP A 222 15.53 -19.11 0.30
C ASP A 222 15.97 -20.10 1.38
N ALA A 223 17.27 -20.42 1.41
CA ALA A 223 17.83 -21.38 2.35
C ALA A 223 17.73 -20.95 3.83
N GLU A 224 17.56 -19.65 4.09
CA GLU A 224 17.41 -19.08 5.43
C GLU A 224 15.94 -18.92 5.83
N GLY A 225 14.99 -19.34 4.96
CA GLY A 225 13.55 -19.27 5.19
C GLY A 225 12.93 -17.90 4.95
N PHE A 226 13.61 -17.00 4.23
CA PHE A 226 13.01 -15.74 3.78
C PHE A 226 12.18 -15.96 2.52
N TYR A 227 10.98 -15.41 2.52
CA TYR A 227 10.10 -15.39 1.35
C TYR A 227 10.60 -14.36 0.33
N LYS A 228 10.79 -14.79 -0.91
CA LYS A 228 11.22 -13.98 -2.05
C LYS A 228 10.01 -13.33 -2.71
N ILE A 229 9.71 -12.10 -2.35
CA ILE A 229 8.51 -11.41 -2.84
C ILE A 229 8.65 -10.93 -4.29
N GLY A 230 9.90 -10.78 -4.77
CA GLY A 230 10.21 -10.34 -6.13
C GLY A 230 10.13 -8.82 -6.34
N ASP A 231 10.00 -8.07 -5.27
CA ASP A 231 10.06 -6.61 -5.28
C ASP A 231 11.46 -6.13 -4.92
N ALA A 232 11.84 -4.96 -5.40
CA ALA A 232 13.08 -4.30 -5.07
C ALA A 232 12.84 -3.07 -4.18
N GLY A 233 13.84 -2.77 -3.36
CA GLY A 233 13.86 -1.60 -2.50
C GLY A 233 15.26 -1.16 -2.18
N ARG A 234 15.38 0.03 -1.66
CA ARG A 234 16.64 0.60 -1.15
C ARG A 234 16.36 1.40 0.11
N LEU A 235 17.36 1.56 0.96
CA LEU A 235 17.24 2.48 2.08
C LEU A 235 17.00 3.91 1.55
N ASP A 236 16.13 4.65 2.19
CA ASP A 236 15.92 6.07 1.85
C ASP A 236 17.18 6.89 2.14
N ASP A 237 17.82 6.57 3.25
CA ASP A 237 19.14 7.07 3.62
C ASP A 237 20.03 5.87 3.97
N PRO A 238 21.14 5.65 3.24
CA PRO A 238 22.06 4.54 3.54
C PRO A 238 22.69 4.61 4.92
N ASP A 239 22.82 5.81 5.48
CA ASP A 239 23.45 6.05 6.79
C ASP A 239 22.43 6.02 7.94
N ASP A 240 21.13 6.07 7.62
CA ASP A 240 20.04 6.07 8.61
C ASP A 240 18.88 5.13 8.21
N PRO A 241 18.95 3.84 8.52
CA PRO A 241 17.89 2.87 8.21
C PRO A 241 16.53 3.21 8.83
N ALA A 242 16.47 4.06 9.87
CA ALA A 242 15.22 4.48 10.50
C ALA A 242 14.35 5.36 9.57
N LYS A 243 14.94 5.96 8.54
CA LYS A 243 14.20 6.67 7.48
C LYS A 243 13.42 5.74 6.56
N GLY A 244 13.66 4.44 6.67
CA GLY A 244 12.89 3.40 6.00
C GLY A 244 13.40 3.02 4.62
N ILE A 245 12.58 2.23 3.95
CA ILE A 245 12.84 1.66 2.63
C ILE A 245 12.02 2.43 1.60
N VAL A 246 12.62 2.72 0.46
CA VAL A 246 11.95 3.24 -0.75
C VAL A 246 11.73 2.07 -1.70
N PHE A 247 10.51 1.95 -2.21
CA PHE A 247 10.15 0.96 -3.22
C PHE A 247 10.85 1.25 -4.55
N ASP A 248 11.45 0.23 -5.16
CA ASP A 248 12.25 0.36 -6.41
C ASP A 248 11.74 -0.56 -7.54
N GLY A 249 10.44 -0.84 -7.55
CA GLY A 249 9.77 -1.64 -8.58
C GLY A 249 9.93 -3.15 -8.40
N ARG A 250 9.62 -3.89 -9.44
CA ARG A 250 9.80 -5.35 -9.50
C ARG A 250 11.20 -5.70 -9.99
N VAL A 251 11.81 -6.74 -9.41
CA VAL A 251 13.10 -7.24 -9.86
C VAL A 251 13.03 -7.75 -11.30
N ALA A 252 11.94 -8.42 -11.68
CA ALA A 252 11.76 -9.05 -12.99
C ALA A 252 11.28 -8.10 -14.11
N GLU A 253 10.91 -6.86 -13.80
CA GLU A 253 10.41 -5.92 -14.81
C GLU A 253 11.50 -5.10 -15.48
N ASP A 254 12.67 -4.98 -14.86
CA ASP A 254 13.78 -4.22 -15.42
C ASP A 254 14.49 -5.01 -16.50
N PHE A 255 14.92 -4.33 -17.55
CA PHE A 255 15.66 -4.94 -18.65
C PHE A 255 16.85 -4.07 -19.06
N LYS A 256 17.77 -4.71 -19.78
CA LYS A 256 18.99 -4.08 -20.28
C LYS A 256 18.89 -3.84 -21.76
N LEU A 257 19.12 -2.60 -22.19
CA LEU A 257 19.20 -2.26 -23.61
C LEU A 257 20.44 -2.91 -24.25
N LEU A 258 20.44 -3.02 -25.57
CA LEU A 258 21.60 -3.49 -26.34
C LEU A 258 22.83 -2.60 -26.12
N SER A 259 22.64 -1.33 -25.77
CA SER A 259 23.71 -0.41 -25.38
C SER A 259 24.37 -0.74 -24.03
N GLY A 260 23.80 -1.68 -23.27
CA GLY A 260 24.26 -2.01 -21.91
C GLY A 260 23.59 -1.18 -20.80
N THR A 261 22.73 -0.22 -21.13
CA THR A 261 22.02 0.63 -20.18
C THR A 261 20.84 -0.14 -19.55
N TRP A 262 20.72 -0.12 -18.23
CA TRP A 262 19.56 -0.64 -17.53
C TRP A 262 18.36 0.33 -17.63
N VAL A 263 17.19 -0.23 -17.90
CA VAL A 263 15.90 0.49 -17.85
C VAL A 263 15.15 0.03 -16.60
N HIS A 264 14.98 0.95 -15.66
CA HIS A 264 14.20 0.75 -14.42
C HIS A 264 12.75 1.11 -14.69
N CYS A 265 11.96 0.13 -15.10
CA CYS A 265 10.59 0.32 -15.60
C CYS A 265 9.69 1.08 -14.63
N GLY A 266 9.75 0.77 -13.34
CA GLY A 266 8.96 1.45 -12.32
C GLY A 266 9.28 2.94 -12.21
N GLN A 267 10.56 3.32 -12.25
CA GLN A 267 11.01 4.72 -12.18
C GLN A 267 10.61 5.49 -13.43
N VAL A 268 10.81 4.91 -14.61
CA VAL A 268 10.43 5.52 -15.89
C VAL A 268 8.91 5.74 -15.94
N ARG A 269 8.12 4.74 -15.55
CA ARG A 269 6.65 4.83 -15.49
C ARG A 269 6.19 5.98 -14.59
N LEU A 270 6.70 6.06 -13.37
CA LEU A 270 6.36 7.13 -12.43
C LEU A 270 6.79 8.51 -12.93
N GLY A 271 7.98 8.60 -13.54
CA GLY A 271 8.49 9.84 -14.15
C GLY A 271 7.57 10.35 -15.26
N VAL A 272 7.12 9.45 -16.15
CA VAL A 272 6.17 9.80 -17.24
C VAL A 272 4.83 10.25 -16.68
N ILE A 273 4.25 9.51 -15.73
CA ILE A 273 2.96 9.86 -15.11
C ILE A 273 3.06 11.22 -14.43
N SER A 274 4.11 11.45 -13.65
CA SER A 274 4.32 12.72 -12.93
C SER A 274 4.53 13.91 -13.87
N ALA A 275 5.37 13.74 -14.90
CA ALA A 275 5.68 14.83 -15.85
C ALA A 275 4.50 15.19 -16.77
N CYS A 276 3.64 14.24 -17.07
CA CYS A 276 2.53 14.39 -18.02
C CYS A 276 1.15 14.47 -17.31
N SER A 277 1.11 14.60 -15.99
CA SER A 277 -0.14 14.77 -15.24
C SER A 277 -0.83 16.10 -15.61
N PRO A 278 -2.18 16.13 -15.72
CA PRO A 278 -3.14 15.03 -15.52
C PRO A 278 -3.48 14.26 -16.80
N VAL A 279 -2.76 14.47 -17.89
CA VAL A 279 -3.08 13.94 -19.22
C VAL A 279 -2.77 12.44 -19.32
N VAL A 280 -1.61 12.03 -18.78
CA VAL A 280 -1.20 10.62 -18.73
C VAL A 280 -1.53 10.05 -17.36
N GLN A 281 -2.37 9.01 -17.35
CA GLN A 281 -2.80 8.35 -16.11
C GLN A 281 -2.04 7.05 -15.83
N ASP A 282 -1.49 6.44 -16.86
CA ASP A 282 -0.65 5.25 -16.75
C ASP A 282 0.31 5.14 -17.94
N ALA A 283 1.39 4.38 -17.77
CA ALA A 283 2.40 4.13 -18.79
C ALA A 283 2.90 2.69 -18.71
N VAL A 284 3.15 2.09 -19.87
CA VAL A 284 3.77 0.77 -19.99
C VAL A 284 5.16 0.95 -20.57
N VAL A 285 6.15 0.39 -19.90
CA VAL A 285 7.55 0.41 -20.35
C VAL A 285 7.92 -1.00 -20.80
N THR A 286 8.28 -1.15 -22.05
CA THR A 286 8.63 -2.44 -22.66
C THR A 286 9.99 -2.35 -23.35
N GLY A 287 10.71 -3.47 -23.40
CA GLY A 287 12.02 -3.60 -24.05
C GLY A 287 12.05 -4.76 -25.03
#